data_36dee41bcd06ae609c465398e9c15cbd
#
_entry.id   36dee41bcd06ae609c465398e9c15cbd
#
_cell.length_a   1.000
_cell.length_b   1.000
_cell.length_c   1.000
_cell.angle_alpha   90.00
_cell.angle_beta   90.00
_cell.angle_gamma   90.00
#
_symmetry.space_group_name_H-M   'P 1'
#
loop_
_entity.id
_entity.type
_entity.pdbx_description
1 polymer ?
#
loop_
_entity_poly.entity_id
_entity_poly.type
_entity_poly.pdbx_seq_one_letter_code
_entity_poly.pdbx_strand_id
1 'polypeptide(L)'
;MKFLGETSAADWQRPSVIALLLANLVPVFGVFCFHWEVFPLLLLFWSENVIVGVFNVLKMLLASPENPLGWAAKVFLIPFFCVHYGMFTFVHGVFVIGLFGGGFRHGAPFPNFDMVWQMFRKNHLEWALLGLAVSHGISFATNYLGTGEYKRASLPVLMQQPYGRIVVLHIAILGGGFLMMALHSPVVGLLLLVALKTALDLRGHFAERRKFAENQTSGGASSASP
;
A
#
# COMPACT_ATOMS: atom_id res chain seq x y z
N MET A 1 7.87 -23.77 -5.69
CA MET A 1 7.68 -22.31 -5.77
C MET A 1 6.29 -22.00 -6.34
N LYS A 2 5.22 -21.99 -5.50
CA LYS A 2 3.81 -21.73 -5.93
C LYS A 2 3.41 -20.27 -5.60
N PHE A 3 4.24 -19.31 -5.98
CA PHE A 3 4.01 -17.92 -5.55
C PHE A 3 2.86 -17.22 -6.31
N LEU A 4 2.57 -17.60 -7.55
CA LEU A 4 1.54 -16.97 -8.41
C LEU A 4 0.36 -17.90 -8.76
N GLY A 5 0.33 -19.13 -8.25
CA GLY A 5 -0.63 -20.14 -8.68
C GLY A 5 -0.40 -20.58 -10.16
N GLU A 6 -1.27 -21.40 -10.69
CA GLU A 6 -1.23 -21.75 -12.11
C GLU A 6 -1.80 -20.57 -12.93
N THR A 7 -0.90 -19.75 -13.49
CA THR A 7 -1.25 -18.67 -14.42
C THR A 7 -0.87 -19.11 -15.84
N SER A 8 -1.79 -18.94 -16.79
CA SER A 8 -1.54 -19.22 -18.20
C SER A 8 -0.79 -18.07 -18.86
N ALA A 9 -0.08 -18.34 -19.97
CA ALA A 9 0.55 -17.28 -20.77
C ALA A 9 -0.46 -16.20 -21.23
N ALA A 10 -1.70 -16.59 -21.48
CA ALA A 10 -2.78 -15.68 -21.86
C ALA A 10 -3.17 -14.70 -20.73
N ASP A 11 -2.95 -15.06 -19.47
CA ASP A 11 -3.25 -14.16 -18.33
C ASP A 11 -2.28 -12.97 -18.27
N TRP A 12 -1.04 -13.17 -18.69
CA TRP A 12 -0.01 -12.12 -18.74
C TRP A 12 -0.20 -11.12 -19.88
N GLN A 13 -0.85 -11.52 -20.98
CA GLN A 13 -1.10 -10.67 -22.15
C GLN A 13 -2.36 -9.80 -22.01
N ARG A 14 -3.06 -9.88 -20.90
CA ARG A 14 -4.28 -9.07 -20.70
C ARG A 14 -3.98 -7.59 -20.53
N PRO A 15 -4.79 -6.70 -21.13
CA PRO A 15 -4.57 -5.25 -21.04
C PRO A 15 -4.48 -4.73 -19.61
N SER A 16 -5.24 -5.30 -18.67
CA SER A 16 -5.22 -4.90 -17.26
C SER A 16 -3.90 -5.27 -16.56
N VAL A 17 -3.29 -6.41 -16.91
CA VAL A 17 -1.98 -6.83 -16.37
C VAL A 17 -0.88 -5.95 -16.96
N ILE A 18 -0.94 -5.71 -18.27
CA ILE A 18 0.02 -4.84 -18.96
C ILE A 18 -0.04 -3.41 -18.39
N ALA A 19 -1.25 -2.85 -18.21
CA ALA A 19 -1.43 -1.52 -17.62
C ALA A 19 -0.87 -1.46 -16.19
N LEU A 20 -1.07 -2.49 -15.38
CA LEU A 20 -0.52 -2.59 -14.03
C LEU A 20 1.01 -2.63 -14.03
N LEU A 21 1.61 -3.43 -14.92
CA LEU A 21 3.06 -3.51 -15.07
C LEU A 21 3.64 -2.16 -15.51
N LEU A 22 3.05 -1.53 -16.53
CA LEU A 22 3.50 -0.21 -17.02
C LEU A 22 3.39 0.85 -15.92
N ALA A 23 2.29 0.90 -15.19
CA ALA A 23 2.11 1.86 -14.08
C ALA A 23 3.18 1.69 -12.99
N ASN A 24 3.52 0.45 -12.64
CA ASN A 24 4.56 0.18 -11.65
C ASN A 24 5.99 0.44 -12.17
N LEU A 25 6.22 0.47 -13.48
CA LEU A 25 7.52 0.79 -14.08
C LEU A 25 7.76 2.30 -14.24
N VAL A 26 6.72 3.14 -14.14
CA VAL A 26 6.84 4.61 -14.26
C VAL A 26 7.93 5.20 -13.34
N PRO A 27 8.00 4.86 -12.03
CA PRO A 27 9.05 5.38 -11.14
C PRO A 27 10.46 4.98 -11.58
N VAL A 28 10.62 3.74 -12.07
CA VAL A 28 11.91 3.24 -12.56
C VAL A 28 12.33 4.00 -13.80
N PHE A 29 11.42 4.15 -14.76
CA PHE A 29 11.67 4.93 -15.98
C PHE A 29 11.99 6.40 -15.65
N GLY A 30 11.26 6.99 -14.68
CA GLY A 30 11.52 8.36 -14.23
C GLY A 30 12.92 8.55 -13.66
N VAL A 31 13.41 7.59 -12.88
CA VAL A 31 14.77 7.66 -12.32
C VAL A 31 15.84 7.51 -13.41
N PHE A 32 15.71 6.55 -14.33
CA PHE A 32 16.72 6.29 -15.34
C PHE A 32 16.70 7.28 -16.49
N CYS A 33 15.53 7.71 -16.95
CA CYS A 33 15.40 8.57 -18.13
C CYS A 33 15.28 10.05 -17.79
N PHE A 34 14.65 10.40 -16.68
CA PHE A 34 14.41 11.77 -16.23
C PHE A 34 15.22 12.18 -15.02
N HIS A 35 16.12 11.32 -14.54
CA HIS A 35 16.99 11.58 -13.39
C HIS A 35 16.20 11.96 -12.11
N TRP A 36 15.01 11.36 -11.93
CA TRP A 36 14.24 11.58 -10.70
C TRP A 36 15.03 11.07 -9.50
N GLU A 37 15.01 11.84 -8.46
CA GLU A 37 15.63 11.42 -7.19
C GLU A 37 14.81 10.30 -6.56
N VAL A 38 15.51 9.31 -6.01
CA VAL A 38 14.88 8.12 -5.40
C VAL A 38 14.18 8.46 -4.08
N PHE A 39 14.77 9.36 -3.29
CA PHE A 39 14.23 9.72 -1.97
C PHE A 39 12.80 10.29 -2.03
N PRO A 40 12.46 11.27 -2.88
CA PRO A 40 11.09 11.76 -3.03
C PRO A 40 10.07 10.68 -3.37
N LEU A 41 10.44 9.71 -4.21
CA LEU A 41 9.57 8.60 -4.57
C LEU A 41 9.30 7.67 -3.37
N LEU A 42 10.34 7.33 -2.61
CA LEU A 42 10.19 6.52 -1.39
C LEU A 42 9.38 7.26 -0.32
N LEU A 43 9.56 8.58 -0.21
CA LEU A 43 8.80 9.43 0.71
C LEU A 43 7.31 9.44 0.34
N LEU A 44 6.96 9.51 -0.96
CA LEU A 44 5.58 9.39 -1.43
C LEU A 44 4.99 8.00 -1.15
N PHE A 45 5.72 6.92 -1.42
CA PHE A 45 5.25 5.56 -1.12
C PHE A 45 5.02 5.33 0.37
N TRP A 46 5.89 5.90 1.22
CA TRP A 46 5.68 5.88 2.66
C TRP A 46 4.43 6.68 3.06
N SER A 47 4.26 7.88 2.52
CA SER A 47 3.11 8.73 2.80
C SER A 47 1.78 8.11 2.35
N GLU A 48 1.79 7.39 1.25
CA GLU A 48 0.62 6.62 0.81
C GLU A 48 0.19 5.60 1.87
N ASN A 49 1.15 4.94 2.57
CA ASN A 49 0.80 4.04 3.67
C ASN A 49 0.20 4.79 4.88
N VAL A 50 0.68 6.01 5.18
CA VAL A 50 0.06 6.86 6.21
C VAL A 50 -1.40 7.16 5.84
N ILE A 51 -1.65 7.60 4.59
CA ILE A 51 -2.99 7.91 4.08
C ILE A 51 -3.90 6.67 4.15
N VAL A 52 -3.42 5.53 3.66
CA VAL A 52 -4.17 4.25 3.72
C VAL A 52 -4.52 3.89 5.16
N GLY A 53 -3.58 4.05 6.10
CA GLY A 53 -3.83 3.82 7.53
C GLY A 53 -4.95 4.71 8.08
N VAL A 54 -4.92 6.01 7.76
CA VAL A 54 -5.97 6.96 8.17
C VAL A 54 -7.33 6.55 7.62
N PHE A 55 -7.44 6.28 6.31
CA PHE A 55 -8.70 5.82 5.72
C PHE A 55 -9.16 4.47 6.28
N ASN A 56 -8.22 3.58 6.64
CA ASN A 56 -8.58 2.32 7.26
C ASN A 56 -9.15 2.51 8.67
N VAL A 57 -8.61 3.43 9.47
CA VAL A 57 -9.21 3.82 10.76
C VAL A 57 -10.63 4.37 10.54
N LEU A 58 -10.84 5.24 9.53
CA LEU A 58 -12.16 5.75 9.19
C LEU A 58 -13.13 4.62 8.79
N LYS A 59 -12.66 3.64 8.00
CA LYS A 59 -13.46 2.44 7.68
C LYS A 59 -13.84 1.67 8.93
N MET A 60 -12.90 1.40 9.83
CA MET A 60 -13.18 0.68 11.08
C MET A 60 -14.14 1.46 11.98
N LEU A 61 -14.03 2.78 12.05
CA LEU A 61 -14.95 3.64 12.80
C LEU A 61 -16.37 3.60 12.26
N LEU A 62 -16.54 3.59 10.95
CA LEU A 62 -17.86 3.61 10.29
C LEU A 62 -18.44 2.22 10.05
N ALA A 63 -17.66 1.15 10.17
CA ALA A 63 -18.17 -0.21 10.09
C ALA A 63 -19.33 -0.42 11.09
N SER A 64 -20.41 -1.05 10.66
CA SER A 64 -21.61 -1.31 11.49
C SER A 64 -21.75 -2.80 11.72
N PRO A 65 -21.10 -3.38 12.78
CA PRO A 65 -21.26 -4.78 13.11
C PRO A 65 -22.69 -5.10 13.50
N GLU A 66 -23.20 -6.26 13.06
CA GLU A 66 -24.57 -6.71 13.37
C GLU A 66 -24.76 -7.15 14.83
N ASN A 67 -23.67 -7.49 15.52
CA ASN A 67 -23.73 -8.02 16.88
C ASN A 67 -23.03 -7.12 17.92
N PRO A 68 -23.43 -7.17 19.20
CA PRO A 68 -22.82 -6.37 20.28
C PRO A 68 -21.34 -6.66 20.48
N LEU A 69 -20.88 -7.90 20.24
CA LEU A 69 -19.46 -8.27 20.34
C LEU A 69 -18.61 -7.53 19.32
N GLY A 70 -19.13 -7.30 18.11
CA GLY A 70 -18.45 -6.50 17.09
C GLY A 70 -18.28 -5.04 17.52
N TRP A 71 -19.27 -4.46 18.21
CA TRP A 71 -19.14 -3.10 18.77
C TRP A 71 -18.12 -3.03 19.90
N ALA A 72 -18.11 -4.02 20.80
CA ALA A 72 -17.07 -4.13 21.83
C ALA A 72 -15.67 -4.30 21.23
N ALA A 73 -15.55 -5.10 20.16
CA ALA A 73 -14.29 -5.30 19.45
C ALA A 73 -13.72 -3.99 18.87
N LYS A 74 -14.54 -3.01 18.45
CA LYS A 74 -14.06 -1.70 17.98
C LYS A 74 -13.23 -0.98 19.03
N VAL A 75 -13.67 -1.02 20.28
CA VAL A 75 -13.01 -0.33 21.41
C VAL A 75 -11.57 -0.83 21.59
N PHE A 76 -11.32 -2.10 21.28
CA PHE A 76 -9.98 -2.68 21.36
C PHE A 76 -9.22 -2.62 20.03
N LEU A 77 -9.84 -3.03 18.91
CA LEU A 77 -9.16 -3.19 17.64
C LEU A 77 -8.72 -1.86 17.02
N ILE A 78 -9.50 -0.78 17.18
CA ILE A 78 -9.14 0.53 16.61
C ILE A 78 -7.92 1.13 17.32
N PRO A 79 -7.87 1.26 18.66
CA PRO A 79 -6.65 1.71 19.33
C PRO A 79 -5.45 0.79 19.07
N PHE A 80 -5.65 -0.52 19.08
CA PHE A 80 -4.60 -1.48 18.75
C PHE A 80 -4.04 -1.23 17.35
N PHE A 81 -4.91 -1.07 16.36
CA PHE A 81 -4.49 -0.76 14.98
C PHE A 81 -3.72 0.57 14.91
N CYS A 82 -4.23 1.63 15.54
CA CYS A 82 -3.57 2.93 15.56
C CYS A 82 -2.15 2.85 16.14
N VAL A 83 -1.99 2.15 17.27
CA VAL A 83 -0.67 1.99 17.90
C VAL A 83 0.22 1.07 17.08
N HIS A 84 -0.26 -0.11 16.73
CA HIS A 84 0.55 -1.13 16.07
C HIS A 84 0.93 -0.72 14.64
N TYR A 85 -0.06 -0.39 13.81
CA TYR A 85 0.17 0.08 12.43
C TYR A 85 0.90 1.41 12.40
N GLY A 86 0.51 2.36 13.27
CA GLY A 86 1.14 3.67 13.38
C GLY A 86 2.61 3.57 13.77
N MET A 87 2.96 2.72 14.73
CA MET A 87 4.34 2.48 15.14
C MET A 87 5.18 1.91 13.97
N PHE A 88 4.67 0.90 13.27
CA PHE A 88 5.36 0.36 12.09
C PHE A 88 5.56 1.43 11.01
N THR A 89 4.51 2.18 10.69
CA THR A 89 4.58 3.25 9.69
C THR A 89 5.57 4.34 10.11
N PHE A 90 5.59 4.72 11.40
CA PHE A 90 6.53 5.69 11.93
C PHE A 90 7.98 5.20 11.81
N VAL A 91 8.27 3.97 12.23
CA VAL A 91 9.62 3.37 12.12
C VAL A 91 10.09 3.33 10.67
N HIS A 92 9.22 2.95 9.73
CA HIS A 92 9.54 2.99 8.30
C HIS A 92 9.85 4.41 7.81
N GLY A 93 9.11 5.42 8.28
CA GLY A 93 9.41 6.83 7.98
C GLY A 93 10.79 7.26 8.47
N VAL A 94 11.17 6.84 9.68
CA VAL A 94 12.52 7.08 10.22
C VAL A 94 13.59 6.45 9.31
N PHE A 95 13.39 5.22 8.85
CA PHE A 95 14.32 4.57 7.92
C PHE A 95 14.36 5.22 6.54
N VAL A 96 13.22 5.58 5.96
CA VAL A 96 13.17 6.29 4.66
C VAL A 96 13.94 7.58 4.74
N ILE A 97 13.68 8.41 5.74
CA ILE A 97 14.33 9.71 5.93
C ILE A 97 15.81 9.51 6.29
N GLY A 98 16.11 8.58 7.18
CA GLY A 98 17.47 8.35 7.66
C GLY A 98 18.41 7.78 6.60
N LEU A 99 17.97 6.72 5.91
CA LEU A 99 18.81 6.02 4.94
C LEU A 99 18.85 6.71 3.58
N PHE A 100 17.68 7.16 3.09
CA PHE A 100 17.56 7.70 1.73
C PHE A 100 17.53 9.23 1.69
N GLY A 101 17.06 9.89 2.76
CA GLY A 101 17.04 11.35 2.89
C GLY A 101 18.30 11.96 3.50
N GLY A 102 19.28 11.14 3.87
CA GLY A 102 20.54 11.61 4.47
C GLY A 102 20.44 12.01 5.95
N GLY A 103 19.28 11.80 6.61
CA GLY A 103 19.04 12.23 7.98
C GLY A 103 20.03 11.68 9.00
N PHE A 104 20.49 10.44 8.87
CA PHE A 104 21.50 9.85 9.79
C PHE A 104 22.89 10.43 9.62
N ARG A 105 23.23 11.03 8.48
CA ARG A 105 24.53 11.66 8.23
C ARG A 105 24.71 12.99 8.99
N HIS A 106 23.62 13.62 9.34
CA HIS A 106 23.65 14.95 9.98
C HIS A 106 23.34 14.90 11.48
N GLY A 107 23.29 13.69 12.08
CA GLY A 107 22.98 13.56 13.52
C GLY A 107 21.59 14.12 13.88
N ALA A 108 20.67 14.17 12.90
CA ALA A 108 19.36 14.74 13.11
C ALA A 108 18.58 13.92 14.14
N PRO A 109 17.84 14.58 15.05
CA PRO A 109 16.91 13.90 15.93
C PRO A 109 15.82 13.17 15.11
N PHE A 110 14.99 12.36 15.79
CA PHE A 110 13.86 11.70 15.15
C PHE A 110 13.05 12.71 14.32
N PRO A 111 12.59 12.33 13.09
CA PRO A 111 11.87 13.25 12.24
C PRO A 111 10.61 13.76 12.94
N ASN A 112 10.50 15.07 13.03
CA ASN A 112 9.30 15.75 13.50
C ASN A 112 8.45 16.22 12.32
N PHE A 113 7.24 16.70 12.59
CA PHE A 113 6.31 17.13 11.55
C PHE A 113 6.89 18.24 10.66
N ASP A 114 7.54 19.24 11.25
CA ASP A 114 8.10 20.38 10.49
C ASP A 114 9.21 19.93 9.54
N MET A 115 10.09 19.05 9.99
CA MET A 115 11.14 18.48 9.15
C MET A 115 10.55 17.68 7.98
N VAL A 116 9.58 16.82 8.25
CA VAL A 116 8.91 16.05 7.21
C VAL A 116 8.20 16.98 6.22
N TRP A 117 7.47 17.99 6.71
CA TRP A 117 6.79 18.96 5.87
C TRP A 117 7.76 19.78 4.99
N GLN A 118 8.89 20.19 5.54
CA GLN A 118 9.96 20.85 4.76
C GLN A 118 10.52 19.96 3.66
N MET A 119 10.66 18.64 3.91
CA MET A 119 11.07 17.68 2.88
C MET A 119 10.05 17.59 1.74
N PHE A 120 8.74 17.59 2.04
CA PHE A 120 7.69 17.62 1.02
C PHE A 120 7.78 18.91 0.19
N ARG A 121 7.91 20.06 0.81
CA ARG A 121 8.01 21.35 0.13
C ARG A 121 9.28 21.45 -0.74
N LYS A 122 10.42 21.04 -0.18
CA LYS A 122 11.71 21.07 -0.90
C LYS A 122 11.68 20.22 -2.16
N ASN A 123 10.95 19.11 -2.16
CA ASN A 123 10.85 18.19 -3.28
C ASN A 123 9.57 18.40 -4.12
N HIS A 124 8.79 19.46 -3.88
CA HIS A 124 7.55 19.79 -4.62
C HIS A 124 6.52 18.65 -4.64
N LEU A 125 6.39 17.94 -3.51
CA LEU A 125 5.54 16.75 -3.39
C LEU A 125 4.13 17.04 -2.86
N GLU A 126 3.81 18.28 -2.51
CA GLU A 126 2.54 18.68 -1.88
C GLU A 126 1.35 18.32 -2.76
N TRP A 127 1.46 18.57 -4.06
CA TRP A 127 0.40 18.25 -5.02
C TRP A 127 0.23 16.73 -5.22
N ALA A 128 1.33 15.98 -5.21
CA ALA A 128 1.28 14.54 -5.29
C ALA A 128 0.64 13.93 -4.03
N LEU A 129 0.99 14.45 -2.84
CA LEU A 129 0.39 14.04 -1.57
C LEU A 129 -1.12 14.35 -1.55
N LEU A 130 -1.51 15.55 -2.00
CA LEU A 130 -2.92 15.94 -2.11
C LEU A 130 -3.67 15.02 -3.08
N GLY A 131 -3.07 14.73 -4.25
CA GLY A 131 -3.64 13.81 -5.24
C GLY A 131 -3.88 12.41 -4.67
N LEU A 132 -2.93 11.88 -3.91
CA LEU A 132 -3.08 10.60 -3.19
C LEU A 132 -4.22 10.66 -2.17
N ALA A 133 -4.28 11.71 -1.35
CA ALA A 133 -5.33 11.87 -0.35
C ALA A 133 -6.72 11.97 -0.99
N VAL A 134 -6.86 12.75 -2.06
CA VAL A 134 -8.11 12.90 -2.82
C VAL A 134 -8.52 11.57 -3.46
N SER A 135 -7.59 10.87 -4.11
CA SER A 135 -7.86 9.56 -4.73
C SER A 135 -8.38 8.54 -3.73
N HIS A 136 -7.71 8.40 -2.58
CA HIS A 136 -8.16 7.52 -1.51
C HIS A 136 -9.49 8.00 -0.89
N GLY A 137 -9.70 9.31 -0.77
CA GLY A 137 -10.96 9.92 -0.32
C GLY A 137 -12.12 9.60 -1.24
N ILE A 138 -11.95 9.76 -2.56
CA ILE A 138 -12.95 9.38 -3.56
C ILE A 138 -13.27 7.89 -3.46
N SER A 139 -12.24 7.04 -3.45
CA SER A 139 -12.43 5.59 -3.30
C SER A 139 -13.18 5.22 -2.01
N PHE A 140 -12.87 5.87 -0.90
CA PHE A 140 -13.57 5.69 0.36
C PHE A 140 -15.05 6.12 0.26
N ALA A 141 -15.32 7.29 -0.31
CA ALA A 141 -16.68 7.81 -0.45
C ALA A 141 -17.51 6.96 -1.42
N THR A 142 -16.98 6.59 -2.58
CA THR A 142 -17.71 5.86 -3.62
C THR A 142 -17.82 4.36 -3.31
N ASN A 143 -16.73 3.73 -2.94
CA ASN A 143 -16.71 2.27 -2.79
C ASN A 143 -17.13 1.83 -1.38
N TYR A 144 -16.66 2.50 -0.31
CA TYR A 144 -16.97 2.05 1.04
C TYR A 144 -18.32 2.58 1.53
N LEU A 145 -18.59 3.88 1.36
CA LEU A 145 -19.84 4.49 1.78
C LEU A 145 -20.94 4.30 0.74
N GLY A 146 -20.65 4.58 -0.53
CA GLY A 146 -21.65 4.58 -1.61
C GLY A 146 -22.23 3.20 -1.91
N THR A 147 -21.43 2.13 -1.84
CA THR A 147 -21.93 0.75 -2.02
C THR A 147 -22.51 0.14 -0.74
N GLY A 148 -22.40 0.84 0.40
CA GLY A 148 -22.84 0.32 1.70
C GLY A 148 -21.96 -0.80 2.26
N GLU A 149 -20.69 -0.91 1.81
CA GLU A 149 -19.73 -1.91 2.29
C GLU A 149 -19.57 -1.85 3.81
N TYR A 150 -19.65 -0.66 4.42
CA TYR A 150 -19.55 -0.45 5.86
C TYR A 150 -20.56 -1.26 6.69
N LYS A 151 -21.72 -1.63 6.11
CA LYS A 151 -22.75 -2.45 6.77
C LYS A 151 -22.38 -3.92 6.87
N ARG A 152 -21.48 -4.40 5.99
CA ARG A 152 -21.05 -5.81 5.90
C ARG A 152 -19.59 -6.01 6.25
N ALA A 153 -18.88 -4.92 6.57
CA ALA A 153 -17.45 -4.95 6.80
C ALA A 153 -17.09 -5.67 8.11
N SER A 154 -16.21 -6.65 8.02
CA SER A 154 -15.64 -7.35 9.18
C SER A 154 -14.43 -6.57 9.71
N LEU A 155 -14.44 -6.21 10.98
CA LEU A 155 -13.34 -5.48 11.64
C LEU A 155 -11.98 -6.18 11.54
N PRO A 156 -11.87 -7.51 11.80
CA PRO A 156 -10.60 -8.22 11.61
C PRO A 156 -10.08 -8.15 10.17
N VAL A 157 -10.96 -8.22 9.18
CA VAL A 157 -10.59 -8.11 7.76
C VAL A 157 -10.09 -6.70 7.45
N LEU A 158 -10.81 -5.66 7.89
CA LEU A 158 -10.38 -4.27 7.73
C LEU A 158 -9.03 -4.03 8.40
N MET A 159 -8.82 -4.55 9.60
CA MET A 159 -7.56 -4.43 10.31
C MET A 159 -6.39 -5.02 9.50
N GLN A 160 -6.60 -6.17 8.83
CA GLN A 160 -5.54 -6.87 8.09
C GLN A 160 -5.24 -6.26 6.72
N GLN A 161 -6.19 -5.57 6.10
CA GLN A 161 -6.05 -5.06 4.72
C GLN A 161 -4.76 -4.27 4.46
N PRO A 162 -4.33 -3.30 5.30
CA PRO A 162 -3.15 -2.49 4.99
C PRO A 162 -1.81 -3.17 5.30
N TYR A 163 -1.80 -4.30 6.05
CA TYR A 163 -0.53 -4.94 6.44
C TYR A 163 0.28 -5.51 5.27
N GLY A 164 -0.38 -5.97 4.20
CA GLY A 164 0.31 -6.42 3.00
C GLY A 164 1.24 -5.33 2.42
N ARG A 165 0.79 -4.08 2.41
CA ARG A 165 1.58 -2.92 1.93
C ARG A 165 2.75 -2.61 2.87
N ILE A 166 2.52 -2.69 4.19
CA ILE A 166 3.58 -2.48 5.17
C ILE A 166 4.68 -3.53 5.04
N VAL A 167 4.34 -4.80 4.84
CA VAL A 167 5.32 -5.88 4.64
C VAL A 167 6.19 -5.61 3.42
N VAL A 168 5.60 -5.17 2.30
CA VAL A 168 6.35 -4.77 1.09
C VAL A 168 7.31 -3.64 1.37
N LEU A 169 6.81 -2.58 2.00
CA LEU A 169 7.63 -1.42 2.34
C LEU A 169 8.75 -1.82 3.31
N HIS A 170 8.46 -2.69 4.30
CA HIS A 170 9.45 -3.21 5.24
C HIS A 170 10.60 -3.92 4.53
N ILE A 171 10.29 -4.88 3.66
CA ILE A 171 11.31 -5.62 2.90
C ILE A 171 12.06 -4.68 1.97
N ALA A 172 11.38 -3.74 1.32
CA ALA A 172 12.00 -2.77 0.41
C ALA A 172 12.97 -1.82 1.16
N ILE A 173 12.57 -1.31 2.33
CA ILE A 173 13.40 -0.38 3.10
C ILE A 173 14.59 -1.11 3.73
N LEU A 174 14.36 -2.24 4.42
CA LEU A 174 15.45 -2.98 5.06
C LEU A 174 16.38 -3.62 4.03
N GLY A 175 15.80 -4.35 3.05
CA GLY A 175 16.58 -4.98 1.98
C GLY A 175 17.23 -3.94 1.06
N GLY A 176 16.50 -2.91 0.66
CA GLY A 176 17.01 -1.81 -0.16
C GLY A 176 18.04 -0.97 0.58
N GLY A 177 17.82 -0.68 1.87
CA GLY A 177 18.78 0.04 2.71
C GLY A 177 20.09 -0.73 2.90
N PHE A 178 20.01 -2.04 3.17
CA PHE A 178 21.18 -2.91 3.25
C PHE A 178 21.94 -2.96 1.92
N LEU A 179 21.26 -3.17 0.82
CA LEU A 179 21.85 -3.18 -0.52
C LEU A 179 22.43 -1.82 -0.91
N MET A 180 21.77 -0.72 -0.53
CA MET A 180 22.31 0.62 -0.73
C MET A 180 23.61 0.83 0.02
N MET A 181 23.71 0.36 1.27
CA MET A 181 24.96 0.42 2.04
C MET A 181 26.06 -0.43 1.40
N ALA A 182 25.73 -1.62 0.91
CA ALA A 182 26.65 -2.54 0.27
C ALA A 182 27.12 -2.08 -1.12
N LEU A 183 26.20 -1.53 -1.92
CA LEU A 183 26.44 -1.15 -3.32
C LEU A 183 26.56 0.36 -3.53
N HIS A 184 26.42 1.16 -2.47
CA HIS A 184 26.45 2.64 -2.51
C HIS A 184 25.47 3.25 -3.54
N SER A 185 24.31 2.61 -3.77
CA SER A 185 23.32 3.03 -4.76
C SER A 185 21.89 3.03 -4.21
N PRO A 186 21.25 4.20 -4.05
CA PRO A 186 19.85 4.29 -3.59
C PRO A 186 18.86 3.72 -4.62
N VAL A 187 19.24 3.62 -5.90
CA VAL A 187 18.41 3.05 -6.98
C VAL A 187 18.06 1.58 -6.69
N VAL A 188 18.95 0.83 -6.04
CA VAL A 188 18.69 -0.57 -5.68
C VAL A 188 17.49 -0.70 -4.73
N GLY A 189 17.36 0.20 -3.76
CA GLY A 189 16.19 0.24 -2.87
C GLY A 189 14.89 0.48 -3.62
N LEU A 190 14.89 1.41 -4.57
CA LEU A 190 13.73 1.67 -5.42
C LEU A 190 13.37 0.45 -6.29
N LEU A 191 14.35 -0.17 -6.94
CA LEU A 191 14.11 -1.35 -7.79
C LEU A 191 13.50 -2.49 -6.98
N LEU A 192 14.02 -2.74 -5.78
CA LEU A 192 13.46 -3.76 -4.88
C LEU A 192 12.01 -3.44 -4.49
N LEU A 193 11.73 -2.18 -4.13
CA LEU A 193 10.38 -1.74 -3.78
C LEU A 193 9.41 -1.92 -4.95
N VAL A 194 9.80 -1.48 -6.15
CA VAL A 194 8.97 -1.61 -7.36
C VAL A 194 8.73 -3.08 -7.69
N ALA A 195 9.76 -3.93 -7.63
CA ALA A 195 9.62 -5.36 -7.89
C ALA A 195 8.65 -6.04 -6.90
N LEU A 196 8.80 -5.76 -5.60
CA LEU A 196 7.93 -6.31 -4.55
C LEU A 196 6.49 -5.79 -4.68
N LYS A 197 6.32 -4.48 -4.90
CA LYS A 197 5.00 -3.89 -5.12
C LYS A 197 4.32 -4.54 -6.33
N THR A 198 5.03 -4.62 -7.47
CA THR A 198 4.51 -5.24 -8.69
C THR A 198 4.11 -6.70 -8.47
N ALA A 199 4.93 -7.48 -7.76
CA ALA A 199 4.63 -8.87 -7.44
C ALA A 199 3.36 -9.01 -6.61
N LEU A 200 3.14 -8.12 -5.63
CA LEU A 200 1.94 -8.15 -4.79
C LEU A 200 0.69 -7.66 -5.53
N ASP A 201 0.81 -6.60 -6.32
CA ASP A 201 -0.29 -6.09 -7.12
C ASP A 201 -0.76 -7.15 -8.13
N LEU A 202 0.17 -7.87 -8.77
CA LEU A 202 -0.13 -9.01 -9.65
C LEU A 202 -0.83 -10.14 -8.89
N ARG A 203 -0.33 -10.50 -7.70
CA ARG A 203 -0.99 -11.54 -6.88
C ARG A 203 -2.42 -11.15 -6.50
N GLY A 204 -2.63 -9.90 -6.09
CA GLY A 204 -3.96 -9.36 -5.78
C GLY A 204 -4.88 -9.45 -7.00
N HIS A 205 -4.40 -8.98 -8.15
CA HIS A 205 -5.15 -9.00 -9.40
C HIS A 205 -5.55 -10.42 -9.85
N PHE A 206 -4.64 -11.39 -9.77
CA PHE A 206 -4.94 -12.77 -10.10
C PHE A 206 -5.84 -13.47 -9.07
N ALA A 207 -5.72 -13.12 -7.78
CA ALA A 207 -6.57 -13.67 -6.72
C ALA A 207 -8.03 -13.19 -6.86
N GLU A 208 -8.25 -11.92 -7.13
CA GLU A 208 -9.59 -11.37 -7.39
C GLU A 208 -10.25 -12.06 -8.58
N ARG A 209 -9.52 -12.26 -9.66
CA ARG A 209 -10.03 -12.92 -10.87
C ARG A 209 -10.45 -14.34 -10.60
N ARG A 210 -9.69 -15.11 -9.83
CA ARG A 210 -10.08 -16.48 -9.47
C ARG A 210 -11.40 -16.50 -8.71
N LYS A 211 -11.58 -15.59 -7.74
CA LYS A 211 -12.85 -15.47 -7.01
C LYS A 211 -14.02 -15.15 -7.93
N PHE A 212 -13.83 -14.26 -8.91
CA PHE A 212 -14.89 -13.98 -9.91
C PHE A 212 -15.20 -15.17 -10.80
N ALA A 213 -14.22 -15.94 -11.25
CA ALA A 213 -14.42 -17.14 -12.07
C ALA A 213 -15.15 -18.24 -11.27
N GLU A 214 -14.77 -18.48 -10.02
CA GLU A 214 -15.41 -19.46 -9.13
C GLU A 214 -16.88 -19.09 -8.85
N ASN A 215 -17.19 -17.81 -8.64
CA ASN A 215 -18.55 -17.35 -8.42
C ASN A 215 -19.44 -17.48 -9.67
N GLN A 216 -18.89 -17.34 -10.88
CA GLN A 216 -19.65 -17.55 -12.12
C GLN A 216 -19.96 -19.03 -12.35
N THR A 217 -19.04 -19.94 -12.01
CA THR A 217 -19.26 -21.38 -12.15
C THR A 217 -20.26 -21.91 -11.12
N SER A 218 -20.23 -21.39 -9.89
CA SER A 218 -21.19 -21.76 -8.83
C SER A 218 -22.60 -21.18 -9.06
N GLY A 219 -22.71 -19.97 -9.61
CA GLY A 219 -24.01 -19.35 -9.96
C GLY A 219 -24.69 -20.01 -11.16
N GLY A 220 -23.94 -20.52 -12.14
CA GLY A 220 -24.45 -21.23 -13.30
C GLY A 220 -25.01 -22.64 -12.99
N ALA A 221 -24.47 -23.29 -11.95
CA ALA A 221 -24.95 -24.61 -11.53
C ALA A 221 -26.29 -24.57 -10.78
N SER A 222 -26.66 -23.44 -10.16
CA SER A 222 -27.94 -23.29 -9.45
C SER A 222 -29.14 -22.99 -10.35
N SER A 223 -28.92 -22.56 -11.59
CA SER A 223 -29.98 -22.23 -12.55
C SER A 223 -30.35 -23.39 -13.52
N ALA A 224 -29.70 -24.55 -13.39
CA ALA A 224 -29.88 -25.68 -14.28
C ALA A 224 -30.55 -26.92 -13.62
N SER A 225 -31.34 -26.73 -12.56
CA SER A 225 -32.22 -27.77 -12.03
C SER A 225 -33.63 -27.57 -12.57
N PRO A 226 -34.21 -28.56 -13.23
CA PRO A 226 -35.55 -28.49 -13.82
C PRO A 226 -36.66 -28.50 -12.77
#